data_645c85dbfb6a6bd5c41d9155e9572ae5
#
_entry.id   645c85dbfb6a6bd5c41d9155e9572ae5
#
_cell.length_a   1.000
_cell.length_b   1.000
_cell.length_c   1.000
_cell.angle_alpha   90.00
_cell.angle_beta   90.00
_cell.angle_gamma   90.00
#
_symmetry.space_group_name_H-M   'P 1'
#
loop_
_entity.id
_entity.type
_entity.pdbx_description
1 polymer ?
#
loop_
_entity_poly.entity_id
_entity_poly.type
_entity_poly.pdbx_seq_one_letter_code
_entity_poly.pdbx_strand_id
1 'polypeptide(L)'
;MQMQQLYQEIILDHYRAPHHHGLREPFDAEVHHVNPTCGDEVTVRVELADARDAGTTVVDVSHDSVGCSISQASTSVMTDLVIGRSVPEALAVLDSFTDMITSRGTDAGDEDVLGDGVAFAGVSKYPARVKCALLGWMAFKDATAQAVTGHLDHASNPDDTTTHRSN
;
A
#
# COMPACT_ATOMS: atom_id res chain seq x y z
N MET A 1 28.42 -0.86 12.42
CA MET A 1 27.62 -1.24 11.23
C MET A 1 27.20 0.03 10.52
N GLN A 2 27.39 0.09 9.24
CA GLN A 2 26.94 1.25 8.48
C GLN A 2 25.44 1.19 8.27
N MET A 3 24.80 2.35 8.33
CA MET A 3 23.36 2.50 8.19
C MET A 3 22.84 1.83 6.90
N GLN A 4 23.58 2.00 5.81
CA GLN A 4 23.22 1.44 4.50
C GLN A 4 23.16 -0.09 4.52
N GLN A 5 24.05 -0.75 5.25
CA GLN A 5 24.05 -2.20 5.40
C GLN A 5 22.84 -2.68 6.20
N LEU A 6 22.50 -1.96 7.26
CA LEU A 6 21.28 -2.24 8.05
C LEU A 6 20.04 -2.12 7.19
N TYR A 7 19.94 -1.08 6.37
CA TYR A 7 18.80 -0.87 5.48
C TYR A 7 18.66 -1.99 4.45
N GLN A 8 19.77 -2.49 3.91
CA GLN A 8 19.72 -3.62 2.99
C GLN A 8 19.20 -4.89 3.68
N GLU A 9 19.57 -5.10 4.94
CA GLU A 9 19.07 -6.27 5.69
C GLU A 9 17.58 -6.16 5.96
N ILE A 10 17.07 -4.96 6.29
CA ILE A 10 15.64 -4.73 6.49
C ILE A 10 14.88 -5.07 5.21
N ILE A 11 15.34 -4.60 4.07
CA ILE A 11 14.71 -4.89 2.77
C ILE A 11 14.72 -6.39 2.48
N LEU A 12 15.85 -7.06 2.72
CA LEU A 12 15.97 -8.50 2.47
C LEU A 12 15.07 -9.32 3.40
N ASP A 13 14.95 -8.92 4.66
CA ASP A 13 14.08 -9.62 5.62
C ASP A 13 12.61 -9.52 5.18
N HIS A 14 12.16 -8.35 4.77
CA HIS A 14 10.80 -8.17 4.26
C HIS A 14 10.58 -8.93 2.96
N TYR A 15 11.59 -9.01 2.11
CA TYR A 15 11.50 -9.78 0.86
C TYR A 15 11.38 -11.28 1.11
N ARG A 16 12.19 -11.82 2.03
CA ARG A 16 12.21 -13.26 2.34
C ARG A 16 10.96 -13.74 3.05
N ALA A 17 10.40 -12.89 3.91
CA ALA A 17 9.20 -13.21 4.69
C ALA A 17 8.27 -12.00 4.70
N PRO A 18 7.59 -11.73 3.57
CA PRO A 18 6.72 -10.55 3.47
C PRO A 18 5.58 -10.61 4.49
N HIS A 19 5.36 -9.50 5.16
CA HIS A 19 4.26 -9.38 6.12
C HIS A 19 2.93 -9.26 5.37
N HIS A 20 1.89 -9.89 5.92
CA HIS A 20 0.53 -9.84 5.37
C HIS A 20 0.45 -10.35 3.93
N HIS A 21 1.35 -11.23 3.55
CA HIS A 21 1.36 -11.89 2.25
C HIS A 21 0.28 -12.98 2.20
N GLY A 22 -0.38 -13.09 1.05
CA GLY A 22 -1.48 -14.01 0.84
C GLY A 22 -2.82 -13.29 0.96
N LEU A 23 -3.59 -13.29 -0.13
CA LEU A 23 -4.87 -12.57 -0.18
C LEU A 23 -5.86 -13.14 0.81
N ARG A 24 -6.50 -12.28 1.59
CA ARG A 24 -7.42 -12.66 2.66
C ARG A 24 -8.80 -12.09 2.44
N GLU A 25 -9.78 -12.72 3.04
CA GLU A 25 -11.17 -12.27 3.11
C GLU A 25 -11.54 -12.08 4.58
N PRO A 26 -12.46 -11.15 4.90
CA PRO A 26 -13.18 -10.27 3.97
C PRO A 26 -12.31 -9.10 3.50
N PHE A 27 -12.78 -8.41 2.47
CA PHE A 27 -12.15 -7.18 1.98
C PHE A 27 -13.22 -6.28 1.35
N ASP A 28 -12.94 -4.97 1.33
CA ASP A 28 -13.83 -3.97 0.74
C ASP A 28 -13.46 -3.61 -0.69
N ALA A 29 -12.18 -3.72 -1.03
CA ALA A 29 -11.71 -3.49 -2.39
C ALA A 29 -10.46 -4.31 -2.69
N GLU A 30 -10.31 -4.67 -3.95
CA GLU A 30 -9.12 -5.34 -4.48
C GLU A 30 -8.69 -4.62 -5.74
N VAL A 31 -7.40 -4.34 -5.86
CA VAL A 31 -6.83 -3.76 -7.07
C VAL A 31 -5.59 -4.53 -7.49
N HIS A 32 -5.30 -4.49 -8.78
CA HIS A 32 -4.12 -5.10 -9.38
C HIS A 32 -3.37 -4.03 -10.14
N HIS A 33 -2.11 -3.81 -9.78
CA HIS A 33 -1.23 -2.86 -10.44
C HIS A 33 -0.04 -3.58 -11.04
N VAL A 34 0.39 -3.09 -12.19
CA VAL A 34 1.52 -3.64 -12.94
C VAL A 34 2.50 -2.50 -13.23
N ASN A 35 3.79 -2.78 -13.07
CA ASN A 35 4.85 -1.91 -13.57
C ASN A 35 5.42 -2.56 -14.83
N PRO A 36 5.01 -2.10 -16.03
CA PRO A 36 5.43 -2.77 -17.27
C PRO A 36 6.92 -2.65 -17.57
N THR A 37 7.59 -1.66 -16.97
CA THR A 37 9.03 -1.43 -17.19
C THR A 37 9.87 -2.57 -16.61
N CYS A 38 9.50 -3.11 -15.44
CA CYS A 38 10.26 -4.18 -14.78
C CYS A 38 9.45 -5.45 -14.57
N GLY A 39 8.22 -5.51 -15.04
CA GLY A 39 7.37 -6.70 -14.94
C GLY A 39 6.88 -6.99 -13.53
N ASP A 40 6.97 -6.03 -12.61
CA ASP A 40 6.44 -6.20 -11.27
C ASP A 40 4.91 -6.11 -11.30
N GLU A 41 4.25 -6.96 -10.50
CA GLU A 41 2.81 -6.97 -10.36
C GLU A 41 2.45 -7.11 -8.89
N VAL A 42 1.38 -6.44 -8.47
CA VAL A 42 0.86 -6.57 -7.10
C VAL A 42 -0.66 -6.55 -7.12
N THR A 43 -1.25 -7.46 -6.35
CA THR A 43 -2.67 -7.42 -6.02
C THR A 43 -2.78 -7.05 -4.55
N VAL A 44 -3.59 -6.03 -4.23
CA VAL A 44 -3.78 -5.54 -2.87
C VAL A 44 -5.26 -5.58 -2.55
N ARG A 45 -5.59 -6.14 -1.38
CA ARG A 45 -6.93 -6.11 -0.79
C ARG A 45 -6.91 -5.27 0.46
N VAL A 46 -7.94 -4.43 0.62
CA VAL A 46 -8.09 -3.55 1.79
C VAL A 46 -9.43 -3.83 2.46
N GLU A 47 -9.39 -3.99 3.78
CA GLU A 47 -10.57 -4.06 4.63
C GLU A 47 -10.62 -2.85 5.55
N LEU A 48 -11.75 -2.15 5.56
CA LEU A 48 -12.00 -0.99 6.42
C LEU A 48 -13.00 -1.36 7.50
N ALA A 49 -12.89 -0.73 8.68
CA ALA A 49 -13.85 -0.95 9.77
C ALA A 49 -15.25 -0.51 9.37
N ASP A 50 -15.35 0.65 8.70
CA ASP A 50 -16.61 1.14 8.12
C ASP A 50 -16.30 1.90 6.83
N ALA A 51 -16.47 1.22 5.70
CA ALA A 51 -16.14 1.82 4.39
C ALA A 51 -17.04 3.00 4.02
N ARG A 52 -18.13 3.24 4.77
CA ARG A 52 -18.99 4.42 4.57
C ARG A 52 -18.43 5.67 5.24
N ASP A 53 -17.44 5.52 6.12
CA ASP A 53 -16.79 6.60 6.85
C ASP A 53 -15.38 6.79 6.31
N ALA A 54 -15.12 7.95 5.69
CA ALA A 54 -13.81 8.28 5.12
C ALA A 54 -12.70 8.38 6.19
N GLY A 55 -13.07 8.55 7.47
CA GLY A 55 -12.13 8.58 8.59
C GLY A 55 -11.96 7.24 9.30
N THR A 56 -12.51 6.17 8.72
CA THR A 56 -12.48 4.83 9.34
C THR A 56 -11.06 4.26 9.45
N THR A 57 -10.94 3.20 10.23
CA THR A 57 -9.66 2.50 10.44
C THR A 57 -9.42 1.46 9.37
N VAL A 58 -8.18 1.36 8.92
CA VAL A 58 -7.73 0.25 8.06
C VAL A 58 -7.56 -0.99 8.94
N VAL A 59 -8.44 -1.96 8.78
CA VAL A 59 -8.45 -3.17 9.59
C VAL A 59 -7.41 -4.17 9.11
N ASP A 60 -7.33 -4.35 7.79
CA ASP A 60 -6.41 -5.31 7.20
C ASP A 60 -6.04 -4.89 5.78
N VAL A 61 -4.81 -5.23 5.42
CA VAL A 61 -4.31 -5.13 4.06
C VAL A 61 -3.57 -6.43 3.77
N SER A 62 -3.96 -7.12 2.72
CA SER A 62 -3.26 -8.31 2.27
C SER A 62 -2.81 -8.11 0.83
N HIS A 63 -1.79 -8.86 0.43
CA HIS A 63 -1.23 -8.70 -0.91
C HIS A 63 -0.66 -9.99 -1.44
N ASP A 64 -0.56 -10.02 -2.78
CA ASP A 64 0.19 -11.03 -3.51
C ASP A 64 1.00 -10.29 -4.57
N SER A 65 2.29 -10.57 -4.65
CA SER A 65 3.22 -9.82 -5.49
C SER A 65 4.12 -10.75 -6.27
N VAL A 66 4.42 -10.35 -7.51
CA VAL A 66 5.45 -10.98 -8.34
C VAL A 66 6.38 -9.87 -8.81
N GLY A 67 7.67 -10.06 -8.68
CA GLY A 67 8.61 -9.04 -9.13
C GLY A 67 9.87 -8.97 -8.28
N CYS A 68 10.55 -7.84 -8.34
CA CYS A 68 11.84 -7.66 -7.70
C CYS A 68 11.70 -7.54 -6.17
N SER A 69 12.84 -7.69 -5.49
CA SER A 69 12.90 -7.60 -4.03
C SER A 69 12.43 -6.24 -3.49
N ILE A 70 12.69 -5.17 -4.24
CA ILE A 70 12.31 -3.81 -3.83
C ILE A 70 10.78 -3.67 -3.78
N SER A 71 10.07 -4.13 -4.82
CA SER A 71 8.61 -4.00 -4.84
C SER A 71 7.95 -4.86 -3.77
N GLN A 72 8.42 -6.08 -3.58
CA GLN A 72 7.85 -7.00 -2.59
C GLN A 72 8.14 -6.54 -1.17
N ALA A 73 9.36 -6.12 -0.88
CA ALA A 73 9.74 -5.63 0.45
C ALA A 73 9.00 -4.34 0.79
N SER A 74 8.87 -3.43 -0.16
CA SER A 74 8.16 -2.16 0.06
C SER A 74 6.68 -2.39 0.35
N THR A 75 6.03 -3.32 -0.37
CA THR A 75 4.64 -3.67 -0.12
C THR A 75 4.46 -4.26 1.29
N SER A 76 5.38 -5.13 1.71
CA SER A 76 5.38 -5.68 3.07
C SER A 76 5.46 -4.57 4.13
N VAL A 77 6.41 -3.65 3.98
CA VAL A 77 6.56 -2.50 4.90
C VAL A 77 5.29 -1.65 4.92
N MET A 78 4.72 -1.40 3.76
CA MET A 78 3.49 -0.62 3.64
C MET A 78 2.37 -1.20 4.51
N THR A 79 2.17 -2.52 4.46
CA THR A 79 1.10 -3.14 5.25
C THR A 79 1.29 -2.91 6.75
N ASP A 80 2.53 -3.01 7.25
CA ASP A 80 2.82 -2.76 8.66
C ASP A 80 2.51 -1.31 9.06
N LEU A 81 2.73 -0.37 8.16
CA LEU A 81 2.58 1.05 8.46
C LEU A 81 1.14 1.53 8.40
N VAL A 82 0.30 0.90 7.57
CA VAL A 82 -1.06 1.40 7.34
C VAL A 82 -2.13 0.65 8.14
N ILE A 83 -1.93 -0.63 8.46
CA ILE A 83 -2.90 -1.41 9.24
C ILE A 83 -3.00 -0.82 10.64
N GLY A 84 -4.23 -0.62 11.10
CA GLY A 84 -4.52 -0.05 12.42
C GLY A 84 -4.60 1.47 12.46
N ARG A 85 -4.29 2.15 11.37
CA ARG A 85 -4.41 3.60 11.27
C ARG A 85 -5.76 3.98 10.65
N SER A 86 -6.19 5.21 10.90
CA SER A 86 -7.30 5.76 10.13
C SER A 86 -6.88 5.95 8.67
N VAL A 87 -7.85 5.98 7.76
CA VAL A 87 -7.55 6.21 6.34
C VAL A 87 -6.77 7.52 6.13
N PRO A 88 -7.17 8.66 6.73
CA PRO A 88 -6.37 9.88 6.58
C PRO A 88 -4.94 9.74 7.09
N GLU A 89 -4.72 9.06 8.21
CA GLU A 89 -3.37 8.84 8.75
C GLU A 89 -2.56 7.93 7.83
N ALA A 90 -3.18 6.88 7.30
CA ALA A 90 -2.52 5.98 6.36
C ALA A 90 -2.10 6.71 5.08
N LEU A 91 -2.96 7.60 4.57
CA LEU A 91 -2.63 8.39 3.39
C LEU A 91 -1.53 9.42 3.68
N ALA A 92 -1.47 9.96 4.90
CA ALA A 92 -0.38 10.84 5.30
C ALA A 92 0.97 10.10 5.34
N VAL A 93 0.98 8.85 5.82
CA VAL A 93 2.17 8.01 5.79
C VAL A 93 2.59 7.74 4.33
N LEU A 94 1.63 7.47 3.46
CA LEU A 94 1.89 7.27 2.03
C LEU A 94 2.52 8.52 1.41
N ASP A 95 2.01 9.71 1.72
CA ASP A 95 2.57 10.95 1.22
C ASP A 95 4.01 11.15 1.71
N SER A 96 4.30 10.86 2.98
CA SER A 96 5.65 10.94 3.52
C SER A 96 6.60 9.96 2.83
N PHE A 97 6.15 8.74 2.57
CA PHE A 97 6.95 7.76 1.83
C PHE A 97 7.20 8.23 0.40
N THR A 98 6.18 8.75 -0.27
CA THR A 98 6.29 9.26 -1.63
C THR A 98 7.29 10.42 -1.71
N ASP A 99 7.23 11.36 -0.76
CA ASP A 99 8.16 12.49 -0.70
C ASP A 99 9.60 12.00 -0.56
N MET A 100 9.84 11.04 0.34
CA MET A 100 11.17 10.48 0.54
C MET A 100 11.67 9.77 -0.73
N ILE A 101 10.84 8.88 -1.30
CA ILE A 101 11.26 8.02 -2.40
C ILE A 101 11.47 8.82 -3.70
N THR A 102 10.81 9.97 -3.85
CA THR A 102 10.96 10.83 -5.03
C THR A 102 11.97 11.95 -4.83
N SER A 103 12.61 12.01 -3.67
CA SER A 103 13.52 13.11 -3.30
C SER A 103 14.89 13.07 -3.97
N ARG A 104 15.20 12.02 -4.71
CA ARG A 104 16.53 11.79 -5.33
C ARG A 104 17.66 11.76 -4.31
N GLY A 105 17.38 11.24 -3.12
CA GLY A 105 18.36 11.09 -2.05
C GLY A 105 18.51 12.30 -1.13
N THR A 106 17.65 13.32 -1.28
CA THR A 106 17.73 14.53 -0.44
C THR A 106 16.93 14.42 0.86
N ASP A 107 16.01 13.44 0.95
CA ASP A 107 15.17 13.19 2.12
C ASP A 107 15.50 11.82 2.69
N ALA A 108 16.01 11.77 3.91
CA ALA A 108 16.34 10.50 4.59
C ALA A 108 15.12 9.83 5.20
N GLY A 109 13.96 10.49 5.19
CA GLY A 109 12.75 9.98 5.80
C GLY A 109 12.71 10.18 7.31
N ASP A 110 11.51 10.11 7.87
CA ASP A 110 11.27 10.22 9.30
C ASP A 110 10.92 8.82 9.84
N GLU A 111 11.82 8.24 10.63
CA GLU A 111 11.65 6.91 11.19
C GLU A 111 10.42 6.82 12.10
N ASP A 112 10.05 7.89 12.78
CA ASP A 112 8.84 7.92 13.62
C ASP A 112 7.56 7.78 12.79
N VAL A 113 7.59 8.21 11.54
CA VAL A 113 6.45 8.11 10.62
C VAL A 113 6.55 6.86 9.76
N LEU A 114 7.72 6.57 9.22
CA LEU A 114 7.92 5.55 8.17
C LEU A 114 8.47 4.22 8.70
N GLY A 115 8.90 4.15 9.96
CA GLY A 115 9.46 2.91 10.49
C GLY A 115 10.51 2.32 9.54
N ASP A 116 10.34 1.04 9.20
CA ASP A 116 11.25 0.35 8.27
C ASP A 116 11.24 0.96 6.87
N GLY A 117 10.26 1.80 6.54
CA GLY A 117 10.19 2.48 5.25
C GLY A 117 11.39 3.36 4.96
N VAL A 118 12.08 3.87 5.99
CA VAL A 118 13.29 4.68 5.80
C VAL A 118 14.43 3.89 5.14
N ALA A 119 14.37 2.55 5.20
CA ALA A 119 15.36 1.71 4.53
C ALA A 119 15.38 1.91 3.02
N PHE A 120 14.30 2.45 2.45
CA PHE A 120 14.20 2.71 1.01
C PHE A 120 14.73 4.09 0.60
N ALA A 121 15.24 4.89 1.54
CA ALA A 121 15.77 6.22 1.23
C ALA A 121 16.87 6.18 0.14
N GLY A 122 17.74 5.16 0.18
CA GLY A 122 18.77 4.98 -0.83
C GLY A 122 18.24 4.63 -2.22
N VAL A 123 17.07 4.02 -2.28
CA VAL A 123 16.41 3.65 -3.54
C VAL A 123 16.01 4.91 -4.32
N SER A 124 15.76 6.02 -3.63
CA SER A 124 15.34 7.28 -4.25
C SER A 124 16.33 7.84 -5.27
N LYS A 125 17.59 7.38 -5.24
CA LYS A 125 18.62 7.77 -6.20
C LYS A 125 18.48 7.06 -7.55
N TYR A 126 17.64 6.03 -7.64
CA TYR A 126 17.52 5.17 -8.81
C TYR A 126 16.09 5.22 -9.35
N PRO A 127 15.81 6.08 -10.35
CA PRO A 127 14.43 6.31 -10.83
C PRO A 127 13.67 5.05 -11.23
N ALA A 128 14.34 4.07 -11.84
CA ALA A 128 13.68 2.82 -12.21
C ALA A 128 13.21 2.03 -10.98
N ARG A 129 13.97 2.08 -9.89
CA ARG A 129 13.63 1.40 -8.65
C ARG A 129 12.58 2.13 -7.83
N VAL A 130 12.49 3.46 -7.99
CA VAL A 130 11.44 4.25 -7.35
C VAL A 130 10.06 3.73 -7.72
N LYS A 131 9.85 3.42 -8.98
CA LYS A 131 8.57 2.86 -9.46
C LYS A 131 8.27 1.50 -8.82
N CYS A 132 9.29 0.67 -8.64
CA CYS A 132 9.14 -0.60 -7.95
C CYS A 132 8.73 -0.40 -6.49
N ALA A 133 9.38 0.54 -5.80
CA ALA A 133 9.10 0.83 -4.40
C ALA A 133 7.69 1.40 -4.20
N LEU A 134 7.16 2.15 -5.17
CA LEU A 134 5.84 2.78 -5.07
C LEU A 134 4.69 1.88 -5.48
N LEU A 135 4.94 0.76 -6.16
CA LEU A 135 3.89 -0.06 -6.76
C LEU A 135 2.81 -0.48 -5.77
N GLY A 136 3.20 -1.08 -4.66
CA GLY A 136 2.26 -1.53 -3.62
C GLY A 136 1.56 -0.37 -2.93
N TRP A 137 2.26 0.75 -2.72
CA TRP A 137 1.70 1.95 -2.11
C TRP A 137 0.60 2.57 -2.97
N MET A 138 0.83 2.65 -4.28
CA MET A 138 -0.16 3.18 -5.20
C MET A 138 -1.36 2.25 -5.33
N ALA A 139 -1.14 0.94 -5.28
CA ALA A 139 -2.22 -0.05 -5.25
C ALA A 139 -3.07 0.11 -3.99
N PHE A 140 -2.44 0.31 -2.83
CA PHE A 140 -3.16 0.57 -1.58
C PHE A 140 -4.00 1.85 -1.67
N LYS A 141 -3.44 2.92 -2.19
CA LYS A 141 -4.15 4.19 -2.36
C LYS A 141 -5.40 4.00 -3.23
N ASP A 142 -5.25 3.31 -4.34
CA ASP A 142 -6.33 3.03 -5.29
C ASP A 142 -7.41 2.14 -4.65
N ALA A 143 -7.00 1.06 -3.98
CA ALA A 143 -7.92 0.16 -3.31
C ALA A 143 -8.74 0.87 -2.23
N THR A 144 -8.08 1.72 -1.44
CA THR A 144 -8.74 2.48 -0.38
C THR A 144 -9.74 3.47 -0.97
N ALA A 145 -9.37 4.17 -2.04
CA ALA A 145 -10.26 5.09 -2.72
C ALA A 145 -11.49 4.36 -3.29
N GLN A 146 -11.29 3.20 -3.90
CA GLN A 146 -12.38 2.39 -4.43
C GLN A 146 -13.31 1.87 -3.33
N ALA A 147 -12.76 1.45 -2.20
CA ALA A 147 -13.55 0.96 -1.07
C ALA A 147 -14.49 2.03 -0.54
N VAL A 148 -13.97 3.24 -0.31
CA VAL A 148 -14.76 4.35 0.20
C VAL A 148 -15.78 4.82 -0.84
N THR A 149 -15.35 5.02 -2.08
CA THR A 149 -16.22 5.49 -3.16
C THR A 149 -17.31 4.49 -3.50
N GLY A 150 -16.97 3.19 -3.54
CA GLY A 150 -17.94 2.14 -3.82
C GLY A 150 -19.10 2.13 -2.83
N HIS A 151 -18.83 2.36 -1.55
CA HIS A 151 -19.86 2.44 -0.53
C HIS A 151 -20.72 3.71 -0.66
N LEU A 152 -20.10 4.82 -1.01
CA LEU A 152 -20.83 6.07 -1.24
C LEU A 152 -21.79 5.94 -2.42
N ASP A 153 -21.37 5.29 -3.49
CA ASP A 153 -22.20 5.05 -4.66
C ASP A 153 -23.40 4.16 -4.32
N HIS A 154 -23.19 3.12 -3.51
CA HIS A 154 -24.27 2.25 -3.03
C HIS A 154 -25.25 2.98 -2.11
N ALA A 155 -24.74 3.89 -1.28
CA ALA A 155 -25.57 4.66 -0.35
C ALA A 155 -26.40 5.73 -1.06
N SER A 156 -25.93 6.22 -2.20
CA SER A 156 -26.62 7.30 -2.94
C SER A 156 -27.63 6.78 -3.97
N ASN A 157 -27.73 5.48 -4.18
CA ASN A 157 -28.66 4.90 -5.17
C ASN A 157 -29.49 3.76 -4.57
N PRO A 158 -30.45 4.10 -3.69
CA PRO A 158 -31.30 3.08 -3.05
C PRO A 158 -32.24 2.37 -4.02
N ASP A 159 -32.45 2.91 -5.21
CA ASP A 159 -33.39 2.34 -6.20
C ASP A 159 -32.79 1.14 -6.97
N ASP A 160 -31.48 0.96 -6.89
CA ASP A 160 -30.82 -0.13 -7.60
C ASP A 160 -31.14 -1.51 -6.97
N THR A 161 -31.63 -1.52 -5.74
CA THR A 161 -32.01 -2.76 -5.08
C THR A 161 -33.43 -3.24 -5.45
N THR A 162 -34.23 -2.39 -6.10
CA THR A 162 -35.62 -2.73 -6.43
C THR A 162 -35.78 -3.39 -7.80
N THR A 163 -34.81 -3.23 -8.69
CA THR A 163 -34.90 -3.79 -10.04
C THR A 163 -34.59 -5.28 -10.13
N HIS A 164 -34.00 -5.84 -9.09
CA HIS A 164 -33.68 -7.28 -9.09
C HIS A 164 -34.75 -8.17 -8.51
N ARG A 165 -35.91 -7.60 -8.09
CA ARG A 165 -36.99 -8.38 -7.46
C ARG A 165 -38.17 -8.69 -8.37
N SER A 166 -38.13 -8.31 -9.63
CA SER A 166 -39.28 -8.46 -10.50
C SER A 166 -39.22 -9.68 -11.40
N ASN A 167 -38.60 -10.77 -10.93
CA ASN A 167 -38.77 -12.07 -11.57
C ASN A 167 -38.55 -13.20 -10.60
#